data_968b1b2f27b331c77651d0a3e161f5c2
#
_entry.id   968b1b2f27b331c77651d0a3e161f5c2
#
_cell.length_a   1.000
_cell.length_b   1.000
_cell.length_c   1.000
_cell.angle_alpha   90.00
_cell.angle_beta   90.00
_cell.angle_gamma   90.00
#
_symmetry.space_group_name_H-M   'P 1'
#
loop_
_entity.id
_entity.type
_entity.pdbx_description
1 polymer ?
#
loop_
_entity_poly.entity_id
_entity_poly.type
_entity_poly.pdbx_seq_one_letter_code
_entity_poly.pdbx_strand_id
1 'polypeptide(L)'
;VTIGKQVYTRLEYHQHDENTTYHIMNKAFVRQDLDNVEVLGKEVPLSAVPEWANLEEAVTIINVKKPLFAYFKIPNANNIDDSSPLGVSVYSRAVDDIKEADYQWTRILWEFEGSELAIDGDVSLFKRKENGEFDLPKGKERLFRMMDFDDDKEQYKVFAPPIRDESLINGFNAILRRIEFNVGLAYGTLSDPNTV
;
A
#
# COMPACT_ATOMS: atom_id res chain seq x y z
N VAL A 1 -14.97 -3.92 14.87
CA VAL A 1 -14.92 -5.38 14.61
C VAL A 1 -16.12 -5.73 13.75
N THR A 2 -15.92 -6.54 12.71
CA THR A 2 -17.01 -7.01 11.84
C THR A 2 -17.25 -8.49 12.13
N ILE A 3 -18.48 -8.84 12.46
CA ILE A 3 -18.91 -10.22 12.71
C ILE A 3 -20.11 -10.53 11.79
N GLY A 4 -19.91 -11.37 10.80
CA GLY A 4 -20.90 -11.65 9.76
C GLY A 4 -21.24 -10.37 8.95
N LYS A 5 -22.52 -9.95 9.00
CA LYS A 5 -23.03 -8.73 8.35
C LYS A 5 -23.17 -7.54 9.32
N GLN A 6 -22.62 -7.65 10.51
CA GLN A 6 -22.74 -6.62 11.54
C GLN A 6 -21.39 -5.98 11.83
N VAL A 7 -21.37 -4.66 11.96
CA VAL A 7 -20.21 -3.88 12.38
C VAL A 7 -20.38 -3.43 13.80
N TYR A 8 -19.46 -3.85 14.66
CA TYR A 8 -19.41 -3.45 16.05
C TYR A 8 -18.38 -2.34 16.24
N THR A 9 -18.78 -1.26 16.89
CA THR A 9 -17.93 -0.10 17.19
C THR A 9 -17.86 0.09 18.69
N ARG A 10 -16.65 0.12 19.27
CA ARG A 10 -16.44 0.48 20.67
C ARG A 10 -15.99 1.93 20.74
N LEU A 11 -16.66 2.71 21.58
CA LEU A 11 -16.24 4.04 21.99
C LEU A 11 -15.61 3.94 23.37
N GLU A 12 -14.41 4.46 23.49
CA GLU A 12 -13.68 4.58 24.75
C GLU A 12 -13.50 6.06 25.05
N TYR A 13 -14.10 6.52 26.14
CA TYR A 13 -14.02 7.90 26.58
C TYR A 13 -13.09 8.01 27.78
N HIS A 14 -12.16 8.94 27.70
CA HIS A 14 -11.17 9.20 28.72
C HIS A 14 -11.36 10.59 29.31
N GLN A 15 -11.39 10.68 30.63
CA GLN A 15 -11.47 11.95 31.36
C GLN A 15 -10.44 11.95 32.49
N HIS A 16 -9.61 12.97 32.53
CA HIS A 16 -8.70 13.24 33.62
C HIS A 16 -9.15 14.49 34.34
N ASP A 17 -9.45 14.41 35.63
CA ASP A 17 -9.92 15.53 36.43
C ASP A 17 -8.73 16.23 37.15
N GLU A 18 -9.04 17.40 37.72
CA GLU A 18 -8.07 18.21 38.49
C GLU A 18 -7.59 17.51 39.77
N ASN A 19 -8.32 16.50 40.27
CA ASN A 19 -8.01 15.75 41.47
C ASN A 19 -7.14 14.52 41.24
N THR A 20 -6.48 14.45 40.10
CA THR A 20 -5.65 13.29 39.67
C THR A 20 -6.44 11.98 39.55
N THR A 21 -7.75 12.07 39.33
CA THR A 21 -8.60 10.92 39.04
C THR A 21 -8.81 10.76 37.56
N TYR A 22 -8.67 9.55 37.06
CA TYR A 22 -8.79 9.23 35.65
C TYR A 22 -9.99 8.27 35.47
N HIS A 23 -10.93 8.67 34.63
CA HIS A 23 -12.11 7.90 34.29
C HIS A 23 -12.01 7.38 32.87
N ILE A 24 -12.27 6.09 32.70
CA ILE A 24 -12.38 5.44 31.41
C ILE A 24 -13.79 4.87 31.32
N MET A 25 -14.53 5.22 30.28
CA MET A 25 -15.86 4.68 30.01
C MET A 25 -15.90 4.02 28.65
N ASN A 26 -16.44 2.80 28.59
CA ASN A 26 -16.58 2.01 27.38
C ASN A 26 -18.05 1.84 27.02
N LYS A 27 -18.37 2.05 25.74
CA LYS A 27 -19.67 1.74 25.15
C LYS A 27 -19.53 1.03 23.85
N ALA A 28 -20.34 0.02 23.59
CA ALA A 28 -20.34 -0.70 22.33
C ALA A 28 -21.65 -0.47 21.57
N PHE A 29 -21.53 -0.41 20.25
CA PHE A 29 -22.64 -0.18 19.33
C PHE A 29 -22.57 -1.20 18.20
N VAL A 30 -23.73 -1.60 17.65
CA VAL A 30 -23.84 -2.47 16.50
C VAL A 30 -24.67 -1.82 15.40
N ARG A 31 -24.19 -1.91 14.17
CA ARG A 31 -24.94 -1.54 12.97
C ARG A 31 -24.97 -2.69 11.98
N GLN A 32 -26.02 -2.76 11.18
CA GLN A 32 -26.17 -3.76 10.11
C GLN A 32 -25.74 -3.24 8.74
N ASP A 33 -25.69 -1.91 8.57
CA ASP A 33 -25.27 -1.27 7.34
C ASP A 33 -23.75 -1.14 7.31
N LEU A 34 -23.12 -1.85 6.37
CA LEU A 34 -21.66 -1.83 6.19
C LEU A 34 -21.19 -0.53 5.52
N ASP A 35 -22.04 0.10 4.72
CA ASP A 35 -21.66 1.23 3.85
C ASP A 35 -21.85 2.58 4.57
N ASN A 36 -22.73 2.67 5.57
CA ASN A 36 -22.97 3.90 6.30
C ASN A 36 -22.08 4.04 7.53
N VAL A 37 -20.92 4.67 7.36
CA VAL A 37 -19.91 4.86 8.43
C VAL A 37 -20.34 5.91 9.49
N GLU A 38 -21.26 6.81 9.15
CA GLU A 38 -21.67 7.92 10.02
C GLU A 38 -22.63 7.51 11.15
N VAL A 39 -23.23 6.33 11.06
CA VAL A 39 -24.22 5.85 12.05
C VAL A 39 -23.57 4.81 12.96
N LEU A 40 -23.55 5.07 14.27
CA LEU A 40 -23.07 4.10 15.26
C LEU A 40 -23.98 2.88 15.40
N GLY A 41 -25.29 3.06 15.22
CA GLY A 41 -26.29 2.01 15.36
C GLY A 41 -26.82 1.89 16.80
N LYS A 42 -27.19 0.66 17.20
CA LYS A 42 -27.81 0.40 18.50
C LYS A 42 -26.74 0.07 19.55
N GLU A 43 -26.90 0.61 20.76
CA GLU A 43 -26.06 0.27 21.92
C GLU A 43 -26.25 -1.20 22.30
N VAL A 44 -25.14 -1.90 22.54
CA VAL A 44 -25.09 -3.31 22.96
C VAL A 44 -24.07 -3.48 24.08
N PRO A 45 -24.18 -4.54 24.91
CA PRO A 45 -23.19 -4.80 25.94
C PRO A 45 -21.81 -5.12 25.32
N LEU A 46 -20.73 -4.81 26.04
CA LEU A 46 -19.36 -5.12 25.62
C LEU A 46 -19.16 -6.62 25.36
N SER A 47 -19.85 -7.47 26.11
CA SER A 47 -19.81 -8.93 25.94
C SER A 47 -20.38 -9.43 24.62
N ALA A 48 -21.01 -8.58 23.79
CA ALA A 48 -21.45 -8.94 22.44
C ALA A 48 -20.28 -9.24 21.50
N VAL A 49 -19.08 -8.76 21.85
CA VAL A 49 -17.84 -9.01 21.10
C VAL A 49 -16.87 -9.73 22.05
N PRO A 50 -16.40 -10.95 21.71
CA PRO A 50 -15.55 -11.75 22.61
C PRO A 50 -14.29 -11.02 23.10
N GLU A 51 -13.66 -10.22 22.23
CA GLU A 51 -12.46 -9.45 22.56
C GLU A 51 -12.72 -8.35 23.59
N TRP A 52 -13.96 -7.91 23.76
CA TRP A 52 -14.36 -6.85 24.71
C TRP A 52 -15.06 -7.38 25.96
N ALA A 53 -15.35 -8.68 26.02
CA ALA A 53 -16.13 -9.29 27.10
C ALA A 53 -15.49 -9.11 28.48
N ASN A 54 -14.18 -8.95 28.58
CA ASN A 54 -13.43 -8.74 29.81
C ASN A 54 -13.22 -7.26 30.17
N LEU A 55 -13.74 -6.34 29.35
CA LEU A 55 -13.62 -4.90 29.60
C LEU A 55 -14.79 -4.46 30.52
N GLU A 56 -14.47 -3.61 31.48
CA GLU A 56 -15.49 -2.95 32.31
C GLU A 56 -16.09 -1.75 31.59
N GLU A 57 -17.36 -1.48 31.81
CA GLU A 57 -18.06 -0.31 31.25
C GLU A 57 -17.52 1.00 31.82
N ALA A 58 -17.07 1.00 33.06
CA ALA A 58 -16.47 2.16 33.71
C ALA A 58 -15.34 1.75 34.65
N VAL A 59 -14.18 2.38 34.47
CA VAL A 59 -13.02 2.20 35.35
C VAL A 59 -12.58 3.56 35.88
N THR A 60 -12.28 3.62 37.17
CA THR A 60 -11.74 4.82 37.81
C THR A 60 -10.38 4.51 38.42
N ILE A 61 -9.36 5.27 37.98
CA ILE A 61 -7.99 5.15 38.47
C ILE A 61 -7.64 6.42 39.24
N ILE A 62 -7.17 6.26 40.47
CA ILE A 62 -6.77 7.38 41.35
C ILE A 62 -5.27 7.59 41.31
N ASN A 63 -4.81 8.79 41.71
CA ASN A 63 -3.39 9.20 41.72
C ASN A 63 -2.69 9.20 40.33
N VAL A 64 -3.44 9.46 39.29
CA VAL A 64 -2.89 9.61 37.95
C VAL A 64 -2.44 11.05 37.71
N LYS A 65 -1.15 11.29 37.71
CA LYS A 65 -0.58 12.65 37.60
C LYS A 65 -0.58 13.21 36.19
N LYS A 66 -0.72 12.37 35.17
CA LYS A 66 -0.69 12.77 33.74
C LYS A 66 -1.74 11.97 32.98
N PRO A 67 -2.31 12.54 31.91
CA PRO A 67 -3.20 11.76 31.02
C PRO A 67 -2.50 10.49 30.53
N LEU A 68 -3.26 9.41 30.40
CA LEU A 68 -2.76 8.11 29.94
C LEU A 68 -2.51 8.07 28.42
N PHE A 69 -3.01 9.06 27.69
CA PHE A 69 -2.74 9.22 26.24
C PHE A 69 -2.57 10.70 25.92
N ALA A 70 -1.95 10.96 24.76
CA ALA A 70 -1.84 12.30 24.20
C ALA A 70 -2.38 12.30 22.77
N TYR A 71 -3.13 13.35 22.45
CA TYR A 71 -3.54 13.59 21.07
C TYR A 71 -2.39 14.28 20.32
N PHE A 72 -1.94 13.64 19.25
CA PHE A 72 -0.98 14.24 18.34
C PHE A 72 -1.68 14.59 17.03
N LYS A 73 -1.63 15.86 16.68
CA LYS A 73 -2.12 16.38 15.40
C LYS A 73 -0.93 16.88 14.59
N ILE A 74 -0.81 16.39 13.36
CA ILE A 74 0.17 16.93 12.43
C ILE A 74 -0.17 18.40 12.18
N PRO A 75 0.79 19.34 12.31
CA PRO A 75 0.55 20.78 12.23
C PRO A 75 0.36 21.27 10.79
N ASN A 76 -0.40 20.52 9.99
CA ASN A 76 -0.79 20.87 8.64
C ASN A 76 -2.25 21.33 8.62
N ALA A 77 -2.55 22.34 7.77
CA ALA A 77 -3.93 22.71 7.52
C ALA A 77 -4.69 21.56 6.87
N ASN A 78 -5.92 21.33 7.33
CA ASN A 78 -6.81 20.37 6.71
C ASN A 78 -7.40 20.98 5.44
N ASN A 79 -6.80 20.63 4.29
CA ASN A 79 -7.26 21.10 2.97
C ASN A 79 -8.36 20.21 2.38
N ILE A 80 -8.73 19.13 3.08
CA ILE A 80 -9.80 18.21 2.64
C ILE A 80 -11.14 18.70 3.20
N ASP A 81 -11.13 19.15 4.44
CA ASP A 81 -12.29 19.68 5.14
C ASP A 81 -11.83 20.76 6.12
N ASP A 82 -11.99 22.03 5.71
CA ASP A 82 -11.56 23.23 6.50
C ASP A 82 -12.41 23.41 7.75
N SER A 83 -13.61 22.85 7.80
CA SER A 83 -14.50 22.91 8.97
C SER A 83 -14.15 21.88 10.04
N SER A 84 -13.37 20.86 9.70
CA SER A 84 -13.01 19.79 10.61
C SER A 84 -11.81 20.15 11.51
N PRO A 85 -11.93 19.96 12.83
CA PRO A 85 -10.81 20.14 13.75
C PRO A 85 -9.76 19.03 13.66
N LEU A 86 -10.05 17.96 12.90
CA LEU A 86 -9.18 16.80 12.76
C LEU A 86 -7.93 17.14 11.97
N GLY A 87 -6.84 16.44 12.28
CA GLY A 87 -5.61 16.50 11.51
C GLY A 87 -5.73 15.74 10.19
N VAL A 88 -4.87 16.10 9.25
CA VAL A 88 -4.69 15.34 8.02
C VAL A 88 -3.46 14.43 8.13
N SER A 89 -3.39 13.43 7.27
CA SER A 89 -2.22 12.57 7.16
C SER A 89 -0.97 13.38 6.75
N VAL A 90 0.20 12.98 7.21
CA VAL A 90 1.49 13.58 6.83
C VAL A 90 1.69 13.58 5.31
N TYR A 91 1.19 12.58 4.61
CA TYR A 91 1.32 12.43 3.15
C TYR A 91 0.14 13.02 2.36
N SER A 92 -0.81 13.70 3.01
CA SER A 92 -2.02 14.23 2.34
C SER A 92 -1.73 15.12 1.13
N ARG A 93 -0.60 15.86 1.16
CA ARG A 93 -0.17 16.73 0.06
C ARG A 93 0.58 16.00 -1.05
N ALA A 94 1.00 14.77 -0.81
CA ALA A 94 1.80 13.97 -1.74
C ALA A 94 1.03 12.78 -2.35
N VAL A 95 -0.28 12.68 -2.14
CA VAL A 95 -1.09 11.53 -2.59
C VAL A 95 -0.95 11.28 -4.09
N ASP A 96 -0.99 12.33 -4.91
CA ASP A 96 -0.88 12.19 -6.36
C ASP A 96 0.56 11.85 -6.80
N ASP A 97 1.57 12.40 -6.13
CA ASP A 97 2.97 12.05 -6.37
C ASP A 97 3.26 10.58 -5.95
N ILE A 98 2.63 10.09 -4.88
CA ILE A 98 2.73 8.68 -4.46
C ILE A 98 2.12 7.74 -5.51
N LYS A 99 0.97 8.10 -6.08
CA LYS A 99 0.37 7.35 -7.20
C LYS A 99 1.29 7.33 -8.42
N GLU A 100 1.88 8.48 -8.76
CA GLU A 100 2.82 8.55 -9.88
C GLU A 100 4.08 7.72 -9.64
N ALA A 101 4.58 7.69 -8.39
CA ALA A 101 5.68 6.82 -8.00
C ALA A 101 5.34 5.34 -8.20
N ASP A 102 4.14 4.91 -7.83
CA ASP A 102 3.66 3.53 -8.02
C ASP A 102 3.58 3.16 -9.51
N TYR A 103 3.04 4.05 -10.35
CA TYR A 103 3.03 3.88 -11.80
C TYR A 103 4.44 3.82 -12.39
N GLN A 104 5.34 4.67 -11.95
CA GLN A 104 6.72 4.67 -12.45
C GLN A 104 7.46 3.39 -12.02
N TRP A 105 7.22 2.90 -10.80
CA TRP A 105 7.77 1.63 -10.33
C TRP A 105 7.29 0.46 -11.20
N THR A 106 6.01 0.43 -11.53
CA THR A 106 5.44 -0.57 -12.43
C THR A 106 6.10 -0.54 -13.82
N ARG A 107 6.39 0.66 -14.35
CA ARG A 107 7.12 0.80 -15.63
C ARG A 107 8.55 0.28 -15.56
N ILE A 108 9.23 0.50 -14.43
CA ILE A 108 10.58 -0.06 -14.21
C ILE A 108 10.55 -1.59 -14.24
N LEU A 109 9.61 -2.20 -13.50
CA LEU A 109 9.44 -3.66 -13.47
C LEU A 109 9.12 -4.20 -14.87
N TRP A 110 8.24 -3.52 -15.60
CA TRP A 110 7.89 -3.90 -16.97
C TRP A 110 9.07 -3.79 -17.94
N GLU A 111 9.93 -2.77 -17.79
CA GLU A 111 11.15 -2.63 -18.60
C GLU A 111 12.11 -3.80 -18.38
N PHE A 112 12.32 -4.21 -17.13
CA PHE A 112 13.13 -5.38 -16.81
C PHE A 112 12.54 -6.66 -17.41
N GLU A 113 11.22 -6.85 -17.29
CA GLU A 113 10.53 -8.01 -17.85
C GLU A 113 10.57 -8.00 -19.39
N GLY A 114 10.31 -6.84 -20.00
CA GLY A 114 10.28 -6.69 -21.47
C GLY A 114 11.65 -6.76 -22.13
N SER A 115 12.73 -6.49 -21.39
CA SER A 115 14.11 -6.53 -21.87
C SER A 115 14.81 -7.87 -21.61
N GLU A 116 14.10 -8.88 -21.08
CA GLU A 116 14.69 -10.22 -20.93
C GLU A 116 15.29 -10.74 -22.24
N LEU A 117 16.49 -11.28 -22.13
CA LEU A 117 17.16 -11.94 -23.26
C LEU A 117 16.25 -13.02 -23.83
N ALA A 118 15.98 -12.96 -25.11
CA ALA A 118 15.26 -14.00 -25.83
C ALA A 118 15.98 -14.42 -27.11
N ILE A 119 15.75 -15.65 -27.52
CA ILE A 119 16.23 -16.22 -28.76
C ILE A 119 15.01 -16.53 -29.63
N ASP A 120 14.83 -15.73 -30.65
CA ASP A 120 13.83 -15.97 -31.68
C ASP A 120 14.38 -17.04 -32.62
N GLY A 121 13.80 -18.21 -32.62
CA GLY A 121 14.20 -19.32 -33.47
C GLY A 121 13.11 -19.71 -34.45
N ASP A 122 13.50 -20.09 -35.66
CA ASP A 122 12.56 -20.62 -36.64
C ASP A 122 11.88 -21.88 -36.11
N VAL A 123 10.60 -22.03 -36.42
CA VAL A 123 9.78 -23.17 -35.98
C VAL A 123 10.42 -24.51 -36.38
N SER A 124 11.18 -24.55 -37.48
CA SER A 124 11.87 -25.74 -37.97
C SER A 124 13.02 -26.21 -37.06
N LEU A 125 13.57 -25.33 -36.21
CA LEU A 125 14.63 -25.67 -35.25
C LEU A 125 14.15 -26.43 -34.04
N PHE A 126 12.84 -26.37 -33.75
CA PHE A 126 12.26 -26.96 -32.54
C PHE A 126 11.67 -28.33 -32.84
N LYS A 127 12.06 -29.33 -32.02
CA LYS A 127 11.50 -30.67 -32.09
C LYS A 127 10.07 -30.65 -31.52
N ARG A 128 9.15 -31.36 -32.18
CA ARG A 128 7.83 -31.61 -31.65
C ARG A 128 7.79 -32.90 -30.85
N LYS A 129 7.12 -32.86 -29.71
CA LYS A 129 6.77 -34.04 -28.91
C LYS A 129 5.62 -34.79 -29.59
N GLU A 130 5.39 -36.04 -29.15
CA GLU A 130 4.29 -36.86 -29.66
C GLU A 130 2.88 -36.21 -29.42
N ASN A 131 2.76 -35.35 -28.38
CA ASN A 131 1.53 -34.64 -28.06
C ASN A 131 1.34 -33.35 -28.93
N GLY A 132 2.25 -33.06 -29.86
CA GLY A 132 2.19 -31.88 -30.72
C GLY A 132 2.84 -30.60 -30.15
N GLU A 133 3.22 -30.59 -28.87
CA GLU A 133 3.93 -29.48 -28.24
C GLU A 133 5.41 -29.48 -28.66
N PHE A 134 6.03 -28.29 -28.59
CA PHE A 134 7.47 -28.16 -28.85
C PHE A 134 8.29 -28.57 -27.63
N ASP A 135 9.42 -29.23 -27.89
CA ASP A 135 10.36 -29.64 -26.85
C ASP A 135 11.34 -28.51 -26.57
N LEU A 136 11.04 -27.69 -25.56
CA LEU A 136 11.90 -26.61 -25.10
C LEU A 136 12.71 -27.07 -23.88
N PRO A 137 13.94 -26.53 -23.69
CA PRO A 137 14.73 -26.81 -22.51
C PRO A 137 13.99 -26.43 -21.22
N LYS A 138 13.85 -27.37 -20.31
CA LYS A 138 13.17 -27.14 -19.00
C LYS A 138 13.78 -25.97 -18.24
N GLY A 139 12.92 -25.07 -17.74
CA GLY A 139 13.31 -23.89 -16.97
C GLY A 139 13.90 -22.76 -17.80
N LYS A 140 13.87 -22.87 -19.12
CA LYS A 140 14.31 -21.83 -20.07
C LYS A 140 13.28 -21.54 -21.15
N GLU A 141 12.02 -21.86 -20.88
CA GLU A 141 10.91 -21.71 -21.82
C GLU A 141 10.74 -20.23 -22.24
N ARG A 142 11.04 -19.28 -21.34
CA ARG A 142 10.97 -17.84 -21.63
C ARG A 142 12.12 -17.34 -22.50
N LEU A 143 13.24 -18.06 -22.54
CA LEU A 143 14.39 -17.69 -23.38
C LEU A 143 14.14 -17.93 -24.86
N PHE A 144 13.30 -18.92 -25.22
CA PHE A 144 13.08 -19.29 -26.61
C PHE A 144 11.71 -18.86 -27.07
N ARG A 145 11.66 -18.03 -28.13
CA ARG A 145 10.44 -17.64 -28.81
C ARG A 145 10.46 -18.25 -30.22
N MET A 146 9.38 -18.91 -30.60
CA MET A 146 9.23 -19.52 -31.91
C MET A 146 8.63 -18.48 -32.85
N MET A 147 9.30 -18.25 -33.96
CA MET A 147 8.87 -17.35 -35.01
C MET A 147 8.94 -18.08 -36.37
N ASP A 148 8.12 -17.66 -37.31
CA ASP A 148 8.20 -18.10 -38.71
C ASP A 148 8.98 -17.04 -39.48
N PHE A 149 10.17 -17.40 -39.96
CA PHE A 149 11.01 -16.49 -40.72
C PHE A 149 10.77 -16.72 -42.20
N ASP A 150 10.44 -15.67 -42.96
CA ASP A 150 10.21 -15.69 -44.40
C ASP A 150 11.49 -15.93 -45.21
N ASP A 151 12.67 -15.87 -44.58
CA ASP A 151 13.96 -16.02 -45.27
C ASP A 151 14.69 -17.30 -44.80
N ASP A 152 14.89 -18.25 -45.67
CA ASP A 152 15.60 -19.53 -45.41
C ASP A 152 17.05 -19.35 -44.91
N LYS A 153 17.55 -18.13 -44.84
CA LYS A 153 18.92 -17.82 -44.40
C LYS A 153 19.00 -17.46 -42.91
N GLU A 154 17.94 -16.94 -42.31
CA GLU A 154 17.92 -16.59 -40.90
C GLU A 154 17.18 -17.66 -40.11
N GLN A 155 17.91 -18.53 -39.41
CA GLN A 155 17.32 -19.57 -38.58
C GLN A 155 17.10 -19.14 -37.13
N TYR A 156 17.80 -18.11 -36.64
CA TYR A 156 17.62 -17.56 -35.31
C TYR A 156 18.05 -16.10 -35.23
N LYS A 157 17.45 -15.38 -34.27
CA LYS A 157 17.79 -14.00 -33.94
C LYS A 157 17.82 -13.82 -32.42
N VAL A 158 18.86 -13.12 -31.95
CA VAL A 158 18.95 -12.81 -30.50
C VAL A 158 18.26 -11.47 -30.26
N PHE A 159 17.26 -11.50 -29.36
CA PHE A 159 16.58 -10.32 -28.86
C PHE A 159 17.23 -9.92 -27.54
N ALA A 160 17.99 -8.85 -27.52
CA ALA A 160 18.66 -8.30 -26.36
C ALA A 160 18.60 -6.76 -26.43
N PRO A 161 17.44 -6.16 -26.20
CA PRO A 161 17.31 -4.71 -26.24
C PRO A 161 18.10 -4.07 -25.09
N PRO A 162 18.68 -2.86 -25.28
CA PRO A 162 19.29 -2.13 -24.19
C PRO A 162 18.24 -1.72 -23.15
N ILE A 163 18.54 -1.93 -21.89
CA ILE A 163 17.67 -1.52 -20.78
C ILE A 163 17.86 -0.02 -20.53
N ARG A 164 16.76 0.70 -20.33
CA ARG A 164 16.74 2.14 -20.02
C ARG A 164 16.69 2.40 -18.51
N ASP A 165 17.34 1.57 -17.71
CA ASP A 165 17.29 1.53 -16.26
C ASP A 165 17.70 2.88 -15.63
N GLU A 166 18.81 3.46 -16.05
CA GLU A 166 19.32 4.72 -15.52
C GLU A 166 18.30 5.86 -15.63
N SER A 167 17.74 6.07 -16.83
CA SER A 167 16.77 7.15 -17.05
C SER A 167 15.45 6.94 -16.28
N LEU A 168 15.01 5.68 -16.17
CA LEU A 168 13.79 5.32 -15.42
C LEU A 168 13.99 5.48 -13.91
N ILE A 169 15.14 5.06 -13.38
CA ILE A 169 15.49 5.21 -11.96
C ILE A 169 15.66 6.69 -11.62
N ASN A 170 16.30 7.49 -12.48
CA ASN A 170 16.44 8.93 -12.27
C ASN A 170 15.07 9.63 -12.24
N GLY A 171 14.17 9.27 -13.16
CA GLY A 171 12.79 9.77 -13.16
C GLY A 171 12.02 9.39 -11.90
N PHE A 172 12.14 8.14 -11.46
CA PHE A 172 11.54 7.68 -10.21
C PHE A 172 12.09 8.44 -8.99
N ASN A 173 13.40 8.64 -8.94
CA ASN A 173 14.06 9.38 -7.88
C ASN A 173 13.63 10.85 -7.83
N ALA A 174 13.38 11.48 -8.98
CA ALA A 174 12.82 12.84 -9.04
C ALA A 174 11.41 12.92 -8.42
N ILE A 175 10.57 11.90 -8.62
CA ILE A 175 9.24 11.82 -7.99
C ILE A 175 9.39 11.64 -6.48
N LEU A 176 10.29 10.78 -5.99
CA LEU A 176 10.55 10.60 -4.57
C LEU A 176 10.99 11.91 -3.89
N ARG A 177 11.84 12.71 -4.54
CA ARG A 177 12.24 14.05 -4.05
C ARG A 177 11.06 14.99 -3.90
N ARG A 178 10.12 14.93 -4.83
CA ARG A 178 8.90 15.74 -4.78
C ARG A 178 7.99 15.31 -3.64
N ILE A 179 7.88 14.00 -3.38
CA ILE A 179 7.18 13.45 -2.22
C ILE A 179 7.82 13.97 -0.93
N GLU A 180 9.15 13.87 -0.79
CA GLU A 180 9.89 14.38 0.37
C GLU A 180 9.56 15.84 0.65
N PHE A 181 9.61 16.67 -0.40
CA PHE A 181 9.31 18.10 -0.29
C PHE A 181 7.87 18.36 0.18
N ASN A 182 6.89 17.68 -0.43
CA ASN A 182 5.47 17.87 -0.13
C ASN A 182 5.08 17.36 1.27
N VAL A 183 5.77 16.33 1.76
CA VAL A 183 5.56 15.72 3.10
C VAL A 183 6.35 16.45 4.18
N GLY A 184 7.39 17.22 3.80
CA GLY A 184 8.28 17.90 4.73
C GLY A 184 9.37 16.99 5.31
N LEU A 185 9.74 15.94 4.59
CA LEU A 185 10.89 15.10 4.92
C LEU A 185 12.21 15.76 4.49
N ALA A 186 13.28 15.35 5.14
CA ALA A 186 14.61 15.76 4.72
C ALA A 186 14.96 15.15 3.36
N TYR A 187 15.67 15.92 2.54
CA TYR A 187 16.20 15.44 1.25
C TYR A 187 17.05 14.17 1.43
N GLY A 188 16.79 13.17 0.61
CA GLY A 188 17.49 11.88 0.70
C GLY A 188 16.92 10.92 1.74
N THR A 189 15.73 11.20 2.29
CA THR A 189 15.03 10.25 3.19
C THR A 189 14.43 9.07 2.42
N LEU A 190 13.86 9.33 1.25
CA LEU A 190 13.27 8.36 0.33
C LEU A 190 14.07 8.28 -0.96
N SER A 191 14.54 9.42 -1.45
CA SER A 191 15.31 9.53 -2.68
C SER A 191 16.80 9.25 -2.45
N ASP A 192 17.49 8.82 -3.51
CA ASP A 192 18.95 8.76 -3.49
C ASP A 192 19.52 10.18 -3.68
N PRO A 193 20.28 10.71 -2.70
CA PRO A 193 20.85 12.05 -2.80
C PRO A 193 21.97 12.16 -3.85
N ASN A 194 22.57 11.04 -4.27
CA ASN A 194 23.70 11.02 -5.24
C ASN A 194 23.24 10.95 -6.70
N THR A 195 21.97 10.68 -6.93
CA THR A 195 21.40 10.68 -8.29
C THR A 195 21.03 12.10 -8.69
N VAL A 196 21.59 12.64 -9.73
CA VAL A 196 21.34 14.01 -10.22
C VAL A 196 20.19 14.01 -11.21
#